data_cad7f66e8a617188cf76c03fb94bac79
#
_entry.id   cad7f66e8a617188cf76c03fb94bac79
#
_cell.length_a   1.000
_cell.length_b   1.000
_cell.length_c   1.000
_cell.angle_alpha   90.00
_cell.angle_beta   90.00
_cell.angle_gamma   90.00
#
_symmetry.space_group_name_H-M   'P 1'
#
loop_
_entity.id
_entity.type
_entity.pdbx_description
1 polymer ?
#
loop_
_entity_poly.entity_id
_entity_poly.type
_entity_poly.pdbx_seq_one_letter_code
_entity_poly.pdbx_strand_id
1 'polypeptide(L)'
;TPDVYKDMYRDLSLYDTSNYPAQHKLFSKKNAKVLGKFKDETASIPPIEFVDLKAKMYSLLVSHSDPAKLTAKGVKRSWVDKNLTHQNFKHVLENRDETYADFFKFTSKRHSIRTSLLHKKCLDAYDDKRYILDDGITSLSYGHKDIPVPAKRRRLAE
;
A
#
# COMPACT_ATOMS: atom_id res chain seq x y z
N THR A 1 -14.02 -6.71 -11.53
CA THR A 1 -14.94 -7.66 -12.19
C THR A 1 -16.02 -6.89 -12.93
N PRO A 2 -16.57 -7.42 -14.05
CA PRO A 2 -17.62 -6.73 -14.83
C PRO A 2 -18.85 -6.36 -13.99
N ASP A 3 -19.10 -7.08 -12.92
CA ASP A 3 -20.28 -6.90 -12.07
C ASP A 3 -20.24 -5.63 -11.20
N VAL A 4 -19.06 -5.21 -10.76
CA VAL A 4 -18.91 -3.97 -9.98
C VAL A 4 -19.38 -2.76 -10.77
N TYR A 5 -19.07 -2.68 -12.05
CA TYR A 5 -19.52 -1.58 -12.91
C TYR A 5 -21.03 -1.61 -13.16
N LYS A 6 -21.66 -2.80 -13.22
CA LYS A 6 -23.12 -2.91 -13.25
C LYS A 6 -23.78 -2.40 -11.98
N ASP A 7 -23.20 -2.68 -10.83
CA ASP A 7 -23.68 -2.18 -9.55
C ASP A 7 -23.50 -0.66 -9.46
N MET A 8 -22.39 -0.12 -9.94
CA MET A 8 -22.20 1.33 -10.04
C MET A 8 -23.27 2.02 -10.90
N TYR A 9 -23.76 1.37 -11.98
CA TYR A 9 -24.85 1.91 -12.79
C TYR A 9 -26.17 2.06 -12.01
N ARG A 10 -26.46 1.12 -11.10
CA ARG A 10 -27.68 1.19 -10.26
C ARG A 10 -27.57 2.30 -9.23
N ASP A 11 -26.41 2.48 -8.65
CA ASP A 11 -26.21 3.33 -7.46
C ASP A 11 -25.22 4.47 -7.71
N LEU A 12 -25.28 5.10 -8.89
CA LEU A 12 -24.40 6.22 -9.27
C LEU A 12 -24.33 7.35 -8.23
N SER A 13 -25.39 7.50 -7.43
CA SER A 13 -25.42 8.48 -6.35
C SER A 13 -24.38 8.23 -5.26
N LEU A 14 -23.87 7.01 -5.11
CA LEU A 14 -22.88 6.63 -4.12
C LEU A 14 -21.44 6.86 -4.57
N TYR A 15 -21.22 7.14 -5.85
CA TYR A 15 -19.88 7.18 -6.45
C TYR A 15 -19.48 8.57 -6.94
N ASP A 16 -18.21 8.92 -6.75
CA ASP A 16 -17.52 10.02 -7.41
C ASP A 16 -16.77 9.47 -8.65
N THR A 17 -17.33 9.74 -9.82
CA THR A 17 -16.77 9.33 -11.13
C THR A 17 -16.19 10.51 -11.90
N SER A 18 -15.86 11.60 -11.23
CA SER A 18 -15.34 12.82 -11.86
C SER A 18 -13.96 12.68 -12.48
N ASN A 19 -13.23 11.61 -12.16
CA ASN A 19 -11.93 11.29 -12.73
C ASN A 19 -12.01 10.37 -13.96
N TYR A 20 -13.22 9.94 -14.35
CA TYR A 20 -13.40 9.14 -15.56
C TYR A 20 -13.17 9.98 -16.82
N PRO A 21 -12.78 9.36 -17.95
CA PRO A 21 -12.76 10.04 -19.24
C PRO A 21 -14.11 10.70 -19.55
N ALA A 22 -14.09 11.91 -20.11
CA ALA A 22 -15.32 12.68 -20.34
C ALA A 22 -16.35 11.98 -21.23
N GLN A 23 -15.90 11.10 -22.14
CA GLN A 23 -16.72 10.28 -23.00
C GLN A 23 -17.20 8.97 -22.35
N HIS A 24 -16.79 8.68 -21.13
CA HIS A 24 -17.19 7.46 -20.43
C HIS A 24 -18.65 7.56 -19.97
N LYS A 25 -19.43 6.48 -20.13
CA LYS A 25 -20.86 6.44 -19.80
C LYS A 25 -21.19 6.78 -18.34
N LEU A 26 -20.26 6.50 -17.43
CA LEU A 26 -20.40 6.80 -15.99
C LEU A 26 -19.80 8.15 -15.59
N PHE A 27 -19.23 8.93 -16.52
CA PHE A 27 -18.64 10.22 -16.18
C PHE A 27 -19.66 11.18 -15.59
N SER A 28 -19.35 11.73 -14.42
CA SER A 28 -20.19 12.74 -13.76
C SER A 28 -19.38 13.59 -12.79
N LYS A 29 -19.56 14.90 -12.84
CA LYS A 29 -18.99 15.84 -11.87
C LYS A 29 -19.87 16.06 -10.65
N LYS A 30 -21.07 15.51 -10.60
CA LYS A 30 -22.08 15.76 -9.57
C LYS A 30 -21.56 15.48 -8.15
N ASN A 31 -20.82 14.38 -7.99
CA ASN A 31 -20.31 13.92 -6.69
C ASN A 31 -18.80 14.24 -6.51
N ALA A 32 -18.24 15.11 -7.32
CA ALA A 32 -16.81 15.45 -7.25
C ALA A 32 -16.45 16.01 -5.86
N LYS A 33 -15.53 15.33 -5.17
CA LYS A 33 -15.03 15.69 -3.82
C LYS A 33 -16.11 15.74 -2.71
N VAL A 34 -17.27 15.13 -2.91
CA VAL A 34 -18.30 15.03 -1.88
C VAL A 34 -17.91 13.97 -0.86
N LEU A 35 -17.91 14.30 0.42
CA LEU A 35 -17.59 13.38 1.51
C LEU A 35 -18.58 12.21 1.55
N GLY A 36 -18.10 11.01 1.87
CA GLY A 36 -18.91 9.80 1.97
C GLY A 36 -19.23 9.15 0.62
N LYS A 37 -18.65 9.61 -0.49
CA LYS A 37 -18.76 8.94 -1.80
C LYS A 37 -17.56 8.05 -2.06
N PHE A 38 -17.81 6.90 -2.69
CA PHE A 38 -16.77 6.00 -3.16
C PHE A 38 -16.15 6.56 -4.43
N LYS A 39 -14.83 6.48 -4.55
CA LYS A 39 -14.10 6.90 -5.74
C LYS A 39 -13.34 5.73 -6.33
N ASP A 40 -13.51 5.49 -7.62
CA ASP A 40 -12.68 4.54 -8.35
C ASP A 40 -11.32 5.18 -8.66
N GLU A 41 -10.27 4.66 -8.01
CA GLU A 41 -8.90 5.15 -8.16
C GLU A 41 -8.27 4.80 -9.51
N THR A 42 -8.87 3.88 -10.26
CA THR A 42 -8.37 3.39 -11.55
C THR A 42 -9.09 4.01 -12.75
N ALA A 43 -10.00 4.95 -12.50
CA ALA A 43 -10.70 5.73 -13.53
C ALA A 43 -11.38 4.87 -14.60
N SER A 44 -12.12 3.84 -14.18
CA SER A 44 -12.82 2.83 -15.01
C SER A 44 -11.96 1.74 -15.64
N ILE A 45 -10.67 1.70 -15.38
CA ILE A 45 -9.81 0.63 -15.91
C ILE A 45 -9.67 -0.47 -14.82
N PRO A 46 -10.19 -1.69 -15.05
CA PRO A 46 -10.07 -2.76 -14.08
C PRO A 46 -8.60 -3.11 -13.79
N PRO A 47 -8.20 -3.28 -12.53
CA PRO A 47 -6.87 -3.74 -12.22
C PRO A 47 -6.67 -5.19 -12.68
N ILE A 48 -5.49 -5.46 -13.23
CA ILE A 48 -5.08 -6.79 -13.70
C ILE A 48 -4.57 -7.61 -12.52
N GLU A 49 -3.74 -6.99 -11.67
CA GLU A 49 -3.12 -7.65 -10.55
C GLU A 49 -2.91 -6.68 -9.38
N PHE A 50 -3.16 -7.17 -8.18
CA PHE A 50 -2.92 -6.44 -6.94
C PHE A 50 -2.07 -7.30 -6.01
N VAL A 51 -0.96 -6.75 -5.54
CA VAL A 51 -0.06 -7.38 -4.57
C VAL A 51 0.03 -6.49 -3.36
N ASP A 52 -0.43 -6.97 -2.22
CA ASP A 52 -0.36 -6.27 -0.93
C ASP A 52 0.55 -7.02 0.03
N LEU A 53 1.57 -6.35 0.53
CA LEU A 53 2.50 -6.90 1.53
C LEU A 53 2.01 -6.57 2.95
N LYS A 54 1.61 -5.33 3.15
CA LYS A 54 1.04 -4.81 4.40
C LYS A 54 0.49 -3.40 4.21
N ALA A 55 -0.15 -2.85 5.23
CA ALA A 55 -0.77 -1.53 5.19
C ALA A 55 0.16 -0.44 4.61
N LYS A 56 -0.27 0.20 3.51
CA LYS A 56 0.47 1.21 2.75
C LYS A 56 1.75 0.67 2.07
N MET A 57 1.78 -0.61 1.75
CA MET A 57 2.88 -1.26 1.03
C MET A 57 2.31 -2.25 0.02
N TYR A 58 1.91 -1.74 -1.15
CA TYR A 58 1.23 -2.49 -2.19
C TYR A 58 1.64 -2.07 -3.59
N SER A 59 1.36 -2.92 -4.54
CA SER A 59 1.49 -2.67 -5.97
C SER A 59 0.20 -3.01 -6.69
N LEU A 60 -0.28 -2.08 -7.51
CA LEU A 60 -1.48 -2.23 -8.33
C LEU A 60 -1.10 -2.12 -9.81
N LEU A 61 -1.28 -3.21 -10.54
CA LEU A 61 -1.08 -3.26 -11.98
C LEU A 61 -2.43 -3.10 -12.69
N VAL A 62 -2.56 -2.02 -13.46
CA VAL A 62 -3.80 -1.69 -14.19
C VAL A 62 -3.69 -2.06 -15.66
N SER A 63 -2.48 -1.95 -16.24
CA SER A 63 -2.20 -2.27 -17.64
C SER A 63 -0.81 -2.87 -17.75
N HIS A 64 -0.58 -3.74 -18.71
CA HIS A 64 0.76 -4.27 -19.00
C HIS A 64 1.67 -3.24 -19.68
N SER A 65 1.10 -2.22 -20.30
CA SER A 65 1.83 -1.14 -20.98
C SER A 65 2.17 0.03 -20.07
N ASP A 66 1.43 0.20 -18.97
CA ASP A 66 1.62 1.31 -18.05
C ASP A 66 2.37 0.87 -16.78
N PRO A 67 3.16 1.76 -16.16
CA PRO A 67 3.81 1.43 -14.92
C PRO A 67 2.79 1.18 -13.81
N ALA A 68 3.02 0.14 -13.01
CA ALA A 68 2.17 -0.16 -11.86
C ALA A 68 2.16 0.99 -10.84
N LYS A 69 1.03 1.21 -10.18
CA LYS A 69 0.95 2.11 -9.02
C LYS A 69 1.62 1.44 -7.83
N LEU A 70 2.79 1.92 -7.45
CA LEU A 70 3.57 1.38 -6.34
C LEU A 70 3.43 2.26 -5.09
N THR A 71 3.30 1.63 -3.94
CA THR A 71 3.27 2.32 -2.64
C THR A 71 4.18 1.58 -1.66
N ALA A 72 5.19 2.28 -1.12
CA ALA A 72 6.10 1.76 -0.11
C ALA A 72 6.25 2.80 1.01
N LYS A 73 5.55 2.60 2.12
CA LYS A 73 5.52 3.54 3.24
C LYS A 73 6.90 3.80 3.82
N GLY A 74 7.27 5.07 3.88
CA GLY A 74 8.51 5.52 4.51
C GLY A 74 9.74 5.47 3.60
N VAL A 75 9.58 5.10 2.35
CA VAL A 75 10.61 5.16 1.30
C VAL A 75 10.37 6.40 0.44
N LYS A 76 11.44 7.04 -0.01
CA LYS A 76 11.35 8.21 -0.87
C LYS A 76 10.68 7.86 -2.20
N ARG A 77 9.64 8.58 -2.59
CA ARG A 77 8.85 8.31 -3.81
C ARG A 77 9.72 8.17 -5.06
N SER A 78 10.63 9.12 -5.28
CA SER A 78 11.53 9.08 -6.45
C SER A 78 12.50 7.89 -6.46
N TRP A 79 12.78 7.29 -5.30
CA TRP A 79 13.56 6.05 -5.22
C TRP A 79 12.70 4.85 -5.60
N VAL A 80 11.46 4.79 -5.09
CA VAL A 80 10.47 3.75 -5.44
C VAL A 80 10.26 3.71 -6.94
N ASP A 81 9.97 4.86 -7.57
CA ASP A 81 9.67 4.94 -9.00
C ASP A 81 10.84 4.53 -9.90
N LYS A 82 12.09 4.64 -9.40
CA LYS A 82 13.30 4.27 -10.16
C LYS A 82 13.74 2.83 -9.96
N ASN A 83 13.49 2.26 -8.78
CA ASN A 83 14.13 1.01 -8.34
C ASN A 83 13.17 -0.14 -8.10
N LEU A 84 11.87 0.14 -7.99
CA LEU A 84 10.88 -0.90 -7.75
C LEU A 84 9.98 -1.12 -8.96
N THR A 85 9.57 -2.37 -9.10
CA THR A 85 8.60 -2.82 -10.08
C THR A 85 7.52 -3.65 -9.40
N HIS A 86 6.43 -3.93 -10.07
CA HIS A 86 5.40 -4.86 -9.59
C HIS A 86 5.97 -6.23 -9.23
N GLN A 87 6.93 -6.72 -10.00
CA GLN A 87 7.60 -8.02 -9.75
C GLN A 87 8.38 -8.05 -8.44
N ASN A 88 8.96 -6.94 -7.98
CA ASN A 88 9.62 -6.89 -6.68
C ASN A 88 8.64 -7.15 -5.53
N PHE A 89 7.40 -6.64 -5.62
CA PHE A 89 6.37 -6.92 -4.62
C PHE A 89 5.94 -8.38 -4.63
N LYS A 90 5.77 -8.99 -5.82
CA LYS A 90 5.47 -10.44 -5.94
C LYS A 90 6.57 -11.29 -5.33
N HIS A 91 7.82 -11.01 -5.69
CA HIS A 91 8.98 -11.74 -5.16
C HIS A 91 9.03 -11.69 -3.63
N VAL A 92 8.85 -10.52 -3.03
CA VAL A 92 8.84 -10.36 -1.57
C VAL A 92 7.66 -11.10 -0.92
N LEU A 93 6.48 -11.12 -1.56
CA LEU A 93 5.33 -11.86 -1.05
C LEU A 93 5.57 -13.38 -1.06
N GLU A 94 6.10 -13.91 -2.17
CA GLU A 94 6.31 -15.33 -2.39
C GLU A 94 7.46 -15.89 -1.54
N ASN A 95 8.58 -15.16 -1.48
CA ASN A 95 9.80 -15.64 -0.82
C ASN A 95 9.94 -15.15 0.63
N ARG A 96 9.09 -14.22 1.08
CA ARG A 96 9.20 -13.60 2.40
C ARG A 96 10.52 -12.86 2.64
N ASP A 97 11.14 -12.40 1.56
CA ASP A 97 12.39 -11.65 1.62
C ASP A 97 12.17 -10.21 2.07
N GLU A 98 13.25 -9.57 2.48
CA GLU A 98 13.29 -8.14 2.80
C GLU A 98 14.13 -7.40 1.77
N THR A 99 13.71 -6.22 1.35
CA THR A 99 14.51 -5.35 0.50
C THR A 99 14.85 -4.05 1.22
N TYR A 100 15.97 -3.44 0.86
CA TYR A 100 16.46 -2.21 1.47
C TYR A 100 16.64 -1.12 0.44
N ALA A 101 16.49 0.12 0.88
CA ALA A 101 16.61 1.32 0.06
C ALA A 101 17.61 2.29 0.67
N ASP A 102 18.52 2.79 -0.17
CA ASP A 102 19.47 3.85 0.19
C ASP A 102 19.07 5.15 -0.48
N PHE A 103 18.81 6.18 0.31
CA PHE A 103 18.45 7.49 -0.21
C PHE A 103 18.80 8.63 0.75
N PHE A 104 19.06 9.79 0.17
CA PHE A 104 19.32 10.99 0.96
C PHE A 104 18.03 11.61 1.50
N LYS A 105 18.08 12.02 2.76
CA LYS A 105 17.02 12.76 3.44
C LYS A 105 17.57 14.06 4.01
N PHE A 106 16.84 15.15 3.82
CA PHE A 106 17.06 16.39 4.54
C PHE A 106 16.36 16.36 5.91
N THR A 107 17.07 16.73 6.94
CA THR A 107 16.54 16.87 8.29
C THR A 107 16.87 18.23 8.83
N SER A 108 15.94 18.87 9.52
CA SER A 108 16.16 20.09 10.25
C SER A 108 16.11 19.82 11.75
N LYS A 109 17.15 20.24 12.48
CA LYS A 109 17.21 20.17 13.94
C LYS A 109 17.87 21.44 14.47
N ARG A 110 17.18 22.15 15.35
CA ARG A 110 17.65 23.43 15.95
C ARG A 110 18.12 24.42 14.87
N HIS A 111 17.29 24.62 13.85
CA HIS A 111 17.55 25.51 12.69
C HIS A 111 18.75 25.12 11.81
N SER A 112 19.39 23.98 12.05
CA SER A 112 20.44 23.44 11.19
C SER A 112 19.86 22.41 10.25
N ILE A 113 20.05 22.61 8.92
CA ILE A 113 19.68 21.67 7.89
C ILE A 113 20.85 20.72 7.63
N ARG A 114 20.56 19.43 7.64
CA ARG A 114 21.55 18.38 7.40
C ARG A 114 21.05 17.39 6.38
N THR A 115 21.94 16.92 5.53
CA THR A 115 21.72 15.77 4.65
C THR A 115 22.25 14.51 5.34
N SER A 116 21.43 13.48 5.36
CA SER A 116 21.81 12.15 5.87
C SER A 116 21.47 11.09 4.83
N LEU A 117 22.38 10.13 4.65
CA LEU A 117 22.10 8.91 3.91
C LEU A 117 21.35 7.96 4.83
N LEU A 118 20.22 7.47 4.40
CA LEU A 118 19.42 6.51 5.11
C LEU A 118 19.50 5.16 4.40
N HIS A 119 19.90 4.13 5.14
CA HIS A 119 19.69 2.74 4.80
C HIS A 119 18.40 2.27 5.49
N LYS A 120 17.38 1.91 4.73
CA LYS A 120 16.06 1.64 5.30
C LYS A 120 15.41 0.42 4.64
N LYS A 121 14.75 -0.43 5.45
CA LYS A 121 13.89 -1.50 4.96
C LYS A 121 12.81 -0.89 4.03
N CYS A 122 12.73 -1.41 2.82
CA CYS A 122 11.88 -0.92 1.74
C CYS A 122 10.62 -1.76 1.60
N LEU A 123 10.78 -3.04 1.23
CA LEU A 123 9.69 -3.99 1.15
C LEU A 123 9.88 -5.11 2.18
N ASP A 124 8.76 -5.57 2.73
CA ASP A 124 8.73 -6.58 3.77
C ASP A 124 7.29 -7.07 3.91
N ALA A 125 7.08 -8.38 3.84
CA ALA A 125 5.77 -9.01 3.93
C ALA A 125 5.32 -9.27 5.37
N TYR A 126 6.12 -8.93 6.37
CA TYR A 126 5.75 -9.11 7.77
C TYR A 126 4.98 -7.90 8.32
N ASP A 127 3.78 -8.11 8.84
CA ASP A 127 3.06 -7.10 9.62
C ASP A 127 3.26 -7.34 11.12
N ASP A 128 4.33 -6.75 11.66
CA ASP A 128 4.72 -6.81 13.06
C ASP A 128 3.83 -5.97 14.01
N LYS A 129 2.79 -5.32 13.47
CA LYS A 129 1.80 -4.54 14.24
C LYS A 129 0.58 -5.35 14.64
N ARG A 130 0.38 -6.51 14.06
CA ARG A 130 -0.74 -7.39 14.34
C ARG A 130 -0.24 -8.80 14.62
N TYR A 131 -0.84 -9.41 15.64
CA TYR A 131 -0.64 -10.81 15.93
C TYR A 131 -1.75 -11.60 15.23
N ILE A 132 -1.39 -12.53 14.38
CA ILE A 132 -2.33 -13.42 13.69
C ILE A 132 -2.55 -14.64 14.56
N LEU A 133 -3.82 -14.98 14.83
CA LEU A 133 -4.20 -16.15 15.60
C LEU A 133 -3.98 -17.44 14.79
N ASP A 134 -4.09 -18.58 15.46
CA ASP A 134 -3.84 -19.89 14.87
C ASP A 134 -4.82 -20.25 13.74
N ASP A 135 -5.96 -19.55 13.65
CA ASP A 135 -6.91 -19.67 12.53
C ASP A 135 -6.39 -19.08 11.21
N GLY A 136 -5.26 -18.35 11.26
CA GLY A 136 -4.63 -17.71 10.10
C GLY A 136 -5.40 -16.50 9.52
N ILE A 137 -6.55 -16.14 10.08
CA ILE A 137 -7.46 -15.10 9.57
C ILE A 137 -7.65 -13.99 10.60
N THR A 138 -7.97 -14.35 11.83
CA THR A 138 -8.21 -13.40 12.92
C THR A 138 -6.90 -12.79 13.40
N SER A 139 -6.88 -11.47 13.62
CA SER A 139 -5.69 -10.79 14.11
C SER A 139 -5.99 -9.86 15.26
N LEU A 140 -5.07 -9.80 16.22
CA LEU A 140 -5.10 -8.92 17.38
C LEU A 140 -4.16 -7.72 17.17
N SER A 141 -4.53 -6.56 17.71
CA SER A 141 -3.66 -5.39 17.70
C SER A 141 -2.43 -5.62 18.60
N TYR A 142 -1.30 -5.00 18.23
CA TYR A 142 -0.11 -5.05 19.08
C TYR A 142 -0.41 -4.58 20.52
N GLY A 143 0.03 -5.39 21.49
CA GLY A 143 -0.23 -5.13 22.92
C GLY A 143 -1.59 -5.59 23.43
N HIS A 144 -2.38 -6.31 22.63
CA HIS A 144 -3.64 -6.90 23.09
C HIS A 144 -3.36 -7.92 24.19
N LYS A 145 -4.23 -7.97 25.22
CA LYS A 145 -4.07 -8.82 26.41
C LYS A 145 -3.97 -10.32 26.11
N ASP A 146 -4.62 -10.76 25.04
CA ASP A 146 -4.69 -12.18 24.68
C ASP A 146 -3.53 -12.62 23.75
N ILE A 147 -2.59 -11.73 23.44
CA ILE A 147 -1.38 -12.10 22.69
C ILE A 147 -0.44 -12.88 23.64
N PRO A 148 -0.03 -14.11 23.27
CA PRO A 148 0.95 -14.87 24.06
C PRO A 148 2.24 -14.06 24.19
N VAL A 149 2.65 -13.75 25.41
CA VAL A 149 3.92 -13.08 25.67
C VAL A 149 5.04 -14.09 25.41
N PRO A 150 5.88 -13.92 24.39
CA PRO A 150 6.99 -14.83 24.17
C PRO A 150 7.89 -14.82 25.40
N ALA A 151 8.25 -16.02 25.90
CA ALA A 151 9.18 -16.16 26.99
C ALA A 151 10.44 -15.31 26.68
N LYS A 152 10.77 -14.34 27.56
CA LYS A 152 11.91 -13.45 27.37
C LYS A 152 13.14 -14.32 27.13
N ARG A 153 13.70 -14.28 25.91
CA ARG A 153 15.05 -14.84 25.68
C ARG A 153 15.97 -14.16 26.66
N ARG A 154 16.45 -14.89 27.68
CA ARG A 154 17.55 -14.42 28.53
C ARG A 154 18.70 -14.10 27.58
N ARG A 155 19.06 -12.82 27.48
CA ARG A 155 20.35 -12.44 26.91
C ARG A 155 21.37 -13.11 27.80
N LEU A 156 22.03 -14.13 27.29
CA LEU A 156 23.27 -14.60 27.90
C LEU A 156 24.24 -13.41 27.84
N ALA A 157 24.59 -12.84 28.98
CA ALA A 157 25.67 -11.88 29.10
C ALA A 157 26.95 -12.67 28.82
N GLU A 158 27.59 -12.38 27.71
CA GLU A 158 29.00 -12.63 27.47
C GLU A 158 29.78 -11.37 27.81
#